data_ea6e53098ffb00de7d9cd9ab4c675a58
#
_entry.id   ea6e53098ffb00de7d9cd9ab4c675a58
#
_cell.length_a   1.000
_cell.length_b   1.000
_cell.length_c   1.000
_cell.angle_alpha   90.00
_cell.angle_beta   90.00
_cell.angle_gamma   90.00
#
_symmetry.space_group_name_H-M   'P 1'
#
loop_
_entity.id
_entity.type
_entity.pdbx_description
1 polymer ?
#
loop_
_entity_poly.entity_id
_entity_poly.type
_entity_poly.pdbx_seq_one_letter_code
_entity_poly.pdbx_strand_id
1 'polypeptide(L)'
;MFWRIVKGALFRQKGKMALIAFTVALGASLATSMLNTMLGVGDKVNQELKTYGANINVLPKEASLLDDLYGMQEKEGQVQKYLKESELPNIKTIFWAYNIVDYTPYLNTWVSCNNDSKHTKMVGTWFNNHMDLPTGESIDTGMIRLKNWWEVQGEWLSENDSDSVMLGKIFADRNGFKVGDEIQLKSNYLEKKLKVKGIFSSGSDEDAFIYATLKTAQEFAGVTGVVNKVEVSALTTPDNDLARKAAKNPLSLTIKEWEVWYCTAYVSAICYQITEVMTDSVAKPIRQVAESEGDILNKTTLLMVLITVLTLIGSGFGISNLITASVMERSNEIGLQKAIGASNGRIIGVILVEIILTAIFGTVIGYGVGLLLTQIIGLTVFGSAIAPTAMVVPIVAILIILVTILGSIPAIRYLLNLNPTEVLHGR
;
A
#
# COMPACT_ATOMS: atom_id res chain seq x y z
N MET A 1 -34.04 -42.55 -3.21
CA MET A 1 -34.12 -42.84 -1.76
C MET A 1 -33.10 -42.02 -0.95
N PHE A 2 -31.84 -41.90 -1.38
CA PHE A 2 -30.75 -41.12 -0.71
C PHE A 2 -31.12 -39.67 -0.40
N TRP A 3 -31.56 -38.88 -1.39
CA TRP A 3 -31.95 -37.47 -1.21
C TRP A 3 -33.13 -37.24 -0.23
N ARG A 4 -34.05 -38.23 -0.15
CA ARG A 4 -35.16 -38.16 0.83
C ARG A 4 -34.66 -38.31 2.30
N ILE A 5 -33.61 -39.15 2.46
CA ILE A 5 -32.98 -39.34 3.79
C ILE A 5 -32.21 -38.06 4.17
N VAL A 6 -31.39 -37.51 3.26
CA VAL A 6 -30.64 -36.28 3.50
C VAL A 6 -31.58 -35.09 3.81
N LYS A 7 -32.65 -34.91 3.01
CA LYS A 7 -33.64 -33.88 3.25
C LYS A 7 -34.36 -34.06 4.59
N GLY A 8 -34.73 -35.30 4.93
CA GLY A 8 -35.36 -35.61 6.26
C GLY A 8 -34.44 -35.29 7.42
N ALA A 9 -33.15 -35.63 7.32
CA ALA A 9 -32.13 -35.34 8.32
C ALA A 9 -31.94 -33.84 8.57
N LEU A 10 -31.79 -33.06 7.47
CA LEU A 10 -31.65 -31.60 7.52
C LEU A 10 -32.82 -30.89 8.20
N PHE A 11 -34.06 -31.32 7.90
CA PHE A 11 -35.25 -30.67 8.46
C PHE A 11 -35.63 -31.11 9.87
N ARG A 12 -35.16 -32.27 10.33
CA ARG A 12 -35.45 -32.81 11.66
C ARG A 12 -34.63 -32.15 12.78
N GLN A 13 -33.38 -31.73 12.48
CA GLN A 13 -32.49 -31.10 13.47
C GLN A 13 -32.10 -29.66 13.09
N LYS A 14 -33.10 -28.86 12.74
CA LYS A 14 -32.90 -27.46 12.22
C LYS A 14 -32.00 -26.62 13.12
N GLY A 15 -32.13 -26.72 14.46
CA GLY A 15 -31.36 -25.93 15.42
C GLY A 15 -29.86 -26.24 15.37
N LYS A 16 -29.49 -27.54 15.27
CA LYS A 16 -28.07 -27.92 15.22
C LYS A 16 -27.45 -27.63 13.87
N MET A 17 -28.20 -27.88 12.76
CA MET A 17 -27.76 -27.51 11.43
C MET A 17 -27.58 -26.01 11.31
N ALA A 18 -28.48 -25.21 11.92
CA ALA A 18 -28.31 -23.75 11.97
C ALA A 18 -27.05 -23.35 12.78
N LEU A 19 -26.74 -24.04 13.87
CA LEU A 19 -25.55 -23.78 14.68
C LEU A 19 -24.26 -24.12 13.91
N ILE A 20 -24.24 -25.27 13.20
CA ILE A 20 -23.12 -25.65 12.31
C ILE A 20 -22.99 -24.61 11.19
N ALA A 21 -24.08 -24.25 10.51
CA ALA A 21 -24.08 -23.25 9.47
C ALA A 21 -23.58 -21.88 9.98
N PHE A 22 -23.97 -21.49 11.20
CA PHE A 22 -23.52 -20.27 11.83
C PHE A 22 -22.00 -20.28 12.12
N THR A 23 -21.48 -21.40 12.66
CA THR A 23 -20.03 -21.54 12.91
C THR A 23 -19.24 -21.50 11.60
N VAL A 24 -19.74 -22.16 10.56
CA VAL A 24 -19.16 -22.09 9.21
C VAL A 24 -19.21 -20.67 8.66
N ALA A 25 -20.37 -19.99 8.83
CA ALA A 25 -20.54 -18.62 8.36
C ALA A 25 -19.58 -17.64 9.05
N LEU A 26 -19.35 -17.79 10.36
CA LEU A 26 -18.35 -17.00 11.09
C LEU A 26 -16.94 -17.22 10.52
N GLY A 27 -16.52 -18.47 10.34
CA GLY A 27 -15.22 -18.78 9.74
C GLY A 27 -15.07 -18.24 8.31
N ALA A 28 -16.11 -18.42 7.49
CA ALA A 28 -16.15 -17.93 6.13
C ALA A 28 -16.15 -16.39 6.07
N SER A 29 -16.86 -15.71 6.97
CA SER A 29 -16.93 -14.24 6.99
C SER A 29 -15.59 -13.61 7.33
N LEU A 30 -14.90 -14.12 8.34
CA LEU A 30 -13.58 -13.64 8.74
C LEU A 30 -12.53 -13.97 7.66
N ALA A 31 -12.54 -15.19 7.10
CA ALA A 31 -11.63 -15.54 6.01
C ALA A 31 -11.87 -14.65 4.77
N THR A 32 -13.12 -14.41 4.40
CA THR A 32 -13.48 -13.53 3.26
C THR A 32 -13.00 -12.10 3.52
N SER A 33 -13.27 -11.56 4.72
CA SER A 33 -12.87 -10.20 5.07
C SER A 33 -11.35 -10.05 5.07
N MET A 34 -10.62 -10.97 5.70
CA MET A 34 -9.15 -10.90 5.75
C MET A 34 -8.50 -11.05 4.37
N LEU A 35 -8.99 -11.99 3.54
CA LEU A 35 -8.44 -12.16 2.19
C LEU A 35 -8.73 -10.97 1.28
N ASN A 36 -9.94 -10.42 1.29
CA ASN A 36 -10.24 -9.22 0.51
C ASN A 36 -9.43 -8.01 1.00
N THR A 37 -9.30 -7.83 2.31
CA THR A 37 -8.48 -6.75 2.88
C THR A 37 -7.00 -6.94 2.50
N MET A 38 -6.48 -8.17 2.59
CA MET A 38 -5.09 -8.48 2.20
C MET A 38 -4.80 -8.12 0.74
N LEU A 39 -5.70 -8.47 -0.18
CA LEU A 39 -5.54 -8.16 -1.61
C LEU A 39 -5.76 -6.66 -1.91
N GLY A 40 -6.63 -5.99 -1.15
CA GLY A 40 -6.92 -4.57 -1.33
C GLY A 40 -5.98 -3.61 -0.58
N VAL A 41 -5.26 -4.08 0.45
CA VAL A 41 -4.37 -3.23 1.26
C VAL A 41 -3.21 -2.68 0.45
N GLY A 42 -2.62 -3.46 -0.45
CA GLY A 42 -1.53 -3.01 -1.30
C GLY A 42 -1.87 -1.74 -2.08
N ASP A 43 -3.04 -1.75 -2.74
CA ASP A 43 -3.50 -0.58 -3.50
C ASP A 43 -3.81 0.62 -2.60
N LYS A 44 -4.31 0.37 -1.38
CA LYS A 44 -4.69 1.43 -0.44
C LYS A 44 -3.48 2.08 0.24
N VAL A 45 -2.54 1.28 0.75
CA VAL A 45 -1.29 1.80 1.32
C VAL A 45 -0.53 2.60 0.27
N ASN A 46 -0.48 2.10 -0.96
CA ASN A 46 0.11 2.84 -2.08
C ASN A 46 -0.64 4.15 -2.37
N GLN A 47 -1.97 4.18 -2.27
CA GLN A 47 -2.77 5.41 -2.40
C GLN A 47 -2.51 6.42 -1.27
N GLU A 48 -2.39 5.97 -0.02
CA GLU A 48 -2.12 6.85 1.13
C GLU A 48 -0.68 7.37 1.14
N LEU A 49 0.30 6.52 0.84
CA LEU A 49 1.70 6.96 0.73
C LEU A 49 1.92 8.00 -0.38
N LYS A 50 1.07 8.01 -1.42
CA LYS A 50 1.03 9.06 -2.44
C LYS A 50 0.62 10.43 -1.90
N THR A 51 -0.16 10.45 -0.84
CA THR A 51 -0.54 11.68 -0.15
C THR A 51 0.64 12.29 0.62
N TYR A 52 1.69 11.50 0.88
CA TYR A 52 2.87 11.89 1.66
C TYR A 52 4.09 12.32 0.84
N GLY A 53 3.93 12.60 -0.47
CA GLY A 53 4.97 13.25 -1.26
C GLY A 53 5.61 12.40 -2.35
N ALA A 54 6.82 12.78 -2.71
CA ALA A 54 7.59 12.11 -3.75
C ALA A 54 8.09 10.73 -3.32
N ASN A 55 8.07 9.78 -4.25
CA ASN A 55 8.65 8.45 -4.07
C ASN A 55 9.86 8.20 -4.99
N ILE A 56 10.17 9.14 -5.87
CA ILE A 56 11.32 9.09 -6.78
C ILE A 56 12.11 10.39 -6.68
N ASN A 57 13.44 10.28 -6.58
CA ASN A 57 14.39 11.37 -6.74
C ASN A 57 15.12 11.24 -8.07
N VAL A 58 15.14 12.30 -8.85
CA VAL A 58 15.99 12.42 -10.05
C VAL A 58 17.17 13.33 -9.72
N LEU A 59 18.37 12.80 -9.87
CA LEU A 59 19.63 13.45 -9.51
C LEU A 59 20.57 13.49 -10.72
N PRO A 60 21.51 14.44 -10.78
CA PRO A 60 22.62 14.35 -11.72
C PRO A 60 23.42 13.06 -11.51
N LYS A 61 23.78 12.38 -12.60
CA LYS A 61 24.45 11.07 -12.54
C LYS A 61 25.72 11.07 -11.68
N GLU A 62 26.53 12.10 -11.81
CA GLU A 62 27.77 12.22 -11.03
C GLU A 62 27.52 12.47 -9.55
N ALA A 63 26.51 13.29 -9.19
CA ALA A 63 26.13 13.54 -7.81
C ALA A 63 25.60 12.26 -7.15
N SER A 64 24.82 11.48 -7.88
CA SER A 64 24.31 10.18 -7.43
C SER A 64 25.42 9.16 -7.15
N LEU A 65 26.47 9.13 -7.94
CA LEU A 65 27.64 8.24 -7.72
C LEU A 65 28.44 8.64 -6.46
N LEU A 66 28.56 9.94 -6.19
CA LEU A 66 29.24 10.44 -5.00
C LEU A 66 28.45 10.12 -3.72
N ASP A 67 27.13 10.24 -3.77
CA ASP A 67 26.27 9.86 -2.64
C ASP A 67 26.35 8.36 -2.34
N ASP A 68 26.31 7.51 -3.37
CA ASP A 68 26.40 6.04 -3.23
C ASP A 68 27.78 5.58 -2.68
N LEU A 69 28.86 6.23 -3.09
CA LEU A 69 30.23 5.81 -2.73
C LEU A 69 30.69 6.36 -1.38
N TYR A 70 30.27 7.56 -1.02
CA TYR A 70 30.81 8.29 0.12
C TYR A 70 29.77 8.73 1.13
N GLY A 71 28.47 8.53 0.88
CA GLY A 71 27.39 9.03 1.74
C GLY A 71 27.45 10.55 1.95
N MET A 72 28.00 11.27 0.97
CA MET A 72 28.22 12.72 1.08
C MET A 72 26.92 13.44 0.76
N GLN A 73 26.24 13.93 1.78
CA GLN A 73 25.19 14.93 1.62
C GLN A 73 25.80 16.25 1.10
N GLU A 74 25.01 17.01 0.31
CA GLU A 74 25.41 18.32 -0.17
C GLU A 74 25.94 19.20 0.96
N LYS A 75 27.21 19.58 0.88
CA LYS A 75 27.86 20.52 1.80
C LYS A 75 28.15 21.82 1.08
N GLU A 76 28.14 22.90 1.84
CA GLU A 76 28.57 24.21 1.36
C GLU A 76 29.99 24.15 0.77
N GLY A 77 30.16 24.74 -0.43
CA GLY A 77 31.46 24.80 -1.13
C GLY A 77 31.81 23.61 -2.03
N GLN A 78 30.94 22.62 -2.17
CA GLN A 78 31.13 21.56 -3.18
C GLN A 78 30.74 22.01 -4.59
N VAL A 79 31.45 21.50 -5.60
CA VAL A 79 31.07 21.71 -7.01
C VAL A 79 29.75 21.00 -7.24
N GLN A 80 28.69 21.80 -7.40
CA GLN A 80 27.35 21.26 -7.67
C GLN A 80 27.25 20.84 -9.12
N LYS A 81 26.63 19.69 -9.36
CA LYS A 81 26.21 19.23 -10.68
C LYS A 81 24.72 19.47 -10.81
N TYR A 82 24.29 19.77 -12.01
CA TYR A 82 22.94 20.23 -12.26
C TYR A 82 22.26 19.39 -13.35
N LEU A 83 20.95 19.33 -13.27
CA LEU A 83 20.05 18.90 -14.33
C LEU A 83 19.56 20.15 -15.08
N LYS A 84 19.22 20.00 -16.35
CA LYS A 84 18.66 21.10 -17.15
C LYS A 84 17.16 21.24 -16.87
N GLU A 85 16.73 22.44 -16.54
CA GLU A 85 15.33 22.77 -16.33
C GLU A 85 14.49 22.52 -17.60
N SER A 86 15.05 22.78 -18.79
CA SER A 86 14.40 22.57 -20.08
C SER A 86 14.04 21.11 -20.40
N GLU A 87 14.65 20.14 -19.71
CA GLU A 87 14.37 18.71 -19.90
C GLU A 87 13.27 18.18 -18.96
N LEU A 88 12.82 18.97 -17.97
CA LEU A 88 11.82 18.54 -16.99
C LEU A 88 10.46 18.14 -17.61
N PRO A 89 9.97 18.80 -18.68
CA PRO A 89 8.73 18.37 -19.33
C PRO A 89 8.81 16.95 -19.91
N ASN A 90 10.03 16.44 -20.22
CA ASN A 90 10.21 15.09 -20.75
C ASN A 90 9.81 13.99 -19.75
N ILE A 91 9.77 14.28 -18.45
CA ILE A 91 9.29 13.35 -17.42
C ILE A 91 7.87 12.87 -17.74
N LYS A 92 7.05 13.70 -18.36
CA LYS A 92 5.68 13.37 -18.77
C LYS A 92 5.57 12.77 -20.19
N THR A 93 6.68 12.38 -20.82
CA THR A 93 6.70 11.70 -22.13
C THR A 93 6.99 10.21 -22.05
N ILE A 94 7.28 9.67 -20.87
CA ILE A 94 7.57 8.26 -20.63
C ILE A 94 6.31 7.38 -20.81
N PHE A 95 6.48 6.08 -20.97
CA PHE A 95 5.36 5.14 -21.09
C PHE A 95 4.39 5.24 -19.89
N TRP A 96 4.90 5.46 -18.67
CA TRP A 96 4.12 5.62 -17.44
C TRP A 96 3.77 7.08 -17.10
N ALA A 97 3.71 7.97 -18.10
CA ALA A 97 3.42 9.39 -17.90
C ALA A 97 2.17 9.68 -17.09
N TYR A 98 1.08 8.91 -17.31
CA TYR A 98 -0.17 9.06 -16.57
C TYR A 98 -0.09 8.57 -15.11
N ASN A 99 0.89 7.75 -14.78
CA ASN A 99 1.15 7.33 -13.41
C ASN A 99 1.91 8.40 -12.61
N ILE A 100 2.56 9.36 -13.26
CA ILE A 100 3.20 10.48 -12.58
C ILE A 100 2.11 11.47 -12.15
N VAL A 101 1.91 11.57 -10.84
CA VAL A 101 0.88 12.44 -10.24
C VAL A 101 1.34 13.89 -10.27
N ASP A 102 2.57 14.12 -9.77
CA ASP A 102 3.16 15.46 -9.69
C ASP A 102 4.68 15.37 -9.60
N TYR A 103 5.37 16.47 -9.90
CA TYR A 103 6.81 16.58 -9.69
C TYR A 103 7.22 18.04 -9.52
N THR A 104 8.33 18.26 -8.82
CA THR A 104 8.87 19.61 -8.65
C THR A 104 10.41 19.58 -8.60
N PRO A 105 11.06 20.53 -9.25
CA PRO A 105 12.51 20.70 -9.17
C PRO A 105 12.91 21.39 -7.88
N TYR A 106 14.14 21.15 -7.45
CA TYR A 106 14.79 21.81 -6.33
C TYR A 106 16.16 22.35 -6.74
N LEU A 107 16.43 23.59 -6.37
CA LEU A 107 17.75 24.19 -6.45
C LEU A 107 18.16 24.66 -5.05
N ASN A 108 19.23 24.06 -4.53
CA ASN A 108 19.78 24.42 -3.23
C ASN A 108 20.86 25.48 -3.36
N THR A 109 20.77 26.54 -2.57
CA THR A 109 21.83 27.53 -2.47
C THR A 109 22.02 27.94 -1.03
N TRP A 110 23.15 28.53 -0.72
CA TRP A 110 23.47 28.97 0.64
C TRP A 110 23.41 30.49 0.72
N VAL A 111 22.69 30.98 1.73
CA VAL A 111 22.50 32.42 1.96
C VAL A 111 22.77 32.75 3.41
N SER A 112 23.29 33.96 3.65
CA SER A 112 23.36 34.55 4.98
C SER A 112 22.18 35.50 5.20
N CYS A 113 21.69 35.57 6.44
CA CYS A 113 20.57 36.38 6.83
C CYS A 113 21.06 37.58 7.65
N ASN A 114 20.62 38.79 7.30
CA ASN A 114 20.86 40.03 8.09
C ASN A 114 22.33 40.24 8.51
N ASN A 115 23.29 39.96 7.62
CA ASN A 115 24.73 40.04 7.89
C ASN A 115 25.27 39.06 8.96
N ASP A 116 24.52 38.05 9.35
CA ASP A 116 25.06 36.98 10.20
C ASP A 116 26.05 36.11 9.40
N SER A 117 27.11 35.67 10.07
CA SER A 117 28.11 34.77 9.46
C SER A 117 27.61 33.33 9.28
N LYS A 118 26.42 32.99 9.78
CA LYS A 118 25.81 31.69 9.62
C LYS A 118 25.08 31.57 8.29
N HIS A 119 25.49 30.63 7.48
CA HIS A 119 24.79 30.31 6.24
C HIS A 119 23.62 29.40 6.49
N THR A 120 22.51 29.68 5.82
CA THR A 120 21.28 28.89 5.85
C THR A 120 20.99 28.42 4.43
N LYS A 121 20.44 27.24 4.32
CA LYS A 121 20.04 26.66 3.04
C LYS A 121 18.79 27.38 2.52
N MET A 122 18.86 27.93 1.32
CA MET A 122 17.72 28.39 0.54
C MET A 122 17.39 27.34 -0.51
N VAL A 123 16.13 26.98 -0.63
CA VAL A 123 15.61 26.00 -1.57
C VAL A 123 14.70 26.70 -2.57
N GLY A 124 15.11 26.73 -3.84
CA GLY A 124 14.28 27.19 -4.94
C GLY A 124 13.48 26.06 -5.52
N THR A 125 12.19 26.28 -5.77
CA THR A 125 11.29 25.26 -6.30
C THR A 125 10.13 25.86 -7.08
N TRP A 126 9.40 25.04 -7.82
CA TRP A 126 8.10 25.42 -8.37
C TRP A 126 7.02 25.22 -7.31
N PHE A 127 6.21 26.23 -7.08
CA PHE A 127 5.07 26.12 -6.17
C PHE A 127 3.82 25.62 -6.87
N ASN A 128 3.47 26.23 -8.01
CA ASN A 128 2.41 25.78 -8.93
C ASN A 128 2.73 26.29 -10.34
N ASN A 129 3.59 25.57 -11.03
CA ASN A 129 4.06 25.96 -12.34
C ASN A 129 3.17 25.37 -13.43
N HIS A 130 2.71 26.23 -14.35
CA HIS A 130 1.99 25.83 -15.56
C HIS A 130 2.98 25.63 -16.69
N MET A 131 2.94 24.48 -17.36
CA MET A 131 3.84 24.18 -18.47
C MET A 131 3.16 23.41 -19.58
N ASP A 132 3.62 23.65 -20.81
CA ASP A 132 3.25 22.88 -21.97
C ASP A 132 4.19 21.69 -22.13
N LEU A 133 3.62 20.51 -22.38
CA LEU A 133 4.36 19.27 -22.60
C LEU A 133 4.71 19.10 -24.09
N PRO A 134 5.79 18.36 -24.39
CA PRO A 134 6.11 17.99 -25.78
C PRO A 134 5.00 17.19 -26.47
N THR A 135 4.10 16.59 -25.71
CA THR A 135 2.92 15.84 -26.19
C THR A 135 1.79 16.73 -26.68
N GLY A 136 1.85 18.05 -26.46
CA GLY A 136 0.81 19.03 -26.80
C GLY A 136 -0.25 19.22 -25.68
N GLU A 137 -0.11 18.53 -24.56
CA GLU A 137 -0.92 18.74 -23.35
C GLU A 137 -0.26 19.80 -22.46
N SER A 138 -1.03 20.51 -21.64
CA SER A 138 -0.50 21.37 -20.59
C SER A 138 -0.84 20.82 -19.21
N ILE A 139 0.06 21.00 -18.26
CA ILE A 139 -0.09 20.56 -16.88
C ILE A 139 0.30 21.65 -15.90
N ASP A 140 -0.32 21.60 -14.73
CA ASP A 140 0.13 22.32 -13.55
C ASP A 140 0.86 21.34 -12.62
N THR A 141 2.07 21.69 -12.21
CA THR A 141 2.90 20.86 -11.35
C THR A 141 3.64 21.70 -10.32
N GLY A 142 3.92 21.14 -9.14
CA GLY A 142 4.63 21.88 -8.12
C GLY A 142 4.43 21.39 -6.70
N MET A 143 5.14 22.09 -5.82
CA MET A 143 5.29 21.73 -4.42
C MET A 143 3.99 21.75 -3.63
N ILE A 144 3.05 22.67 -3.93
CA ILE A 144 1.78 22.79 -3.20
C ILE A 144 1.01 21.45 -3.21
N ARG A 145 1.02 20.75 -4.33
CA ARG A 145 0.36 19.43 -4.44
C ARG A 145 1.25 18.31 -3.93
N LEU A 146 2.57 18.41 -4.11
CA LEU A 146 3.53 17.40 -3.70
C LEU A 146 3.70 17.35 -2.17
N LYS A 147 3.56 18.49 -1.49
CA LYS A 147 3.73 18.66 -0.04
C LYS A 147 2.42 19.18 0.61
N ASN A 148 1.28 18.60 0.25
CA ASN A 148 -0.05 19.04 0.67
C ASN A 148 -0.31 18.95 2.20
N TRP A 149 0.52 18.21 2.94
CA TRP A 149 0.45 18.08 4.40
C TRP A 149 1.17 19.21 5.15
N TRP A 150 1.89 20.10 4.46
CA TRP A 150 2.53 21.22 5.12
C TRP A 150 1.50 22.19 5.66
N GLU A 151 1.66 22.56 6.92
CA GLU A 151 0.85 23.61 7.54
C GLU A 151 1.48 24.98 7.25
N VAL A 152 0.76 25.88 6.58
CA VAL A 152 1.27 27.18 6.17
C VAL A 152 0.50 28.29 6.89
N GLN A 153 1.23 29.14 7.59
CA GLN A 153 0.73 30.42 8.13
C GLN A 153 1.02 31.53 7.11
N GLY A 154 0.01 32.26 6.66
CA GLY A 154 0.12 33.20 5.55
C GLY A 154 -0.29 32.58 4.23
N GLU A 155 0.45 32.84 3.17
CA GLU A 155 0.13 32.38 1.82
C GLU A 155 1.31 31.63 1.20
N TRP A 156 0.99 30.66 0.34
CA TRP A 156 1.98 30.04 -0.53
C TRP A 156 2.54 31.06 -1.54
N LEU A 157 3.78 30.87 -1.98
CA LEU A 157 4.33 31.64 -3.09
C LEU A 157 3.67 31.22 -4.40
N SER A 158 3.53 32.17 -5.30
CA SER A 158 3.24 31.95 -6.71
C SER A 158 4.53 32.07 -7.53
N GLU A 159 4.54 31.52 -8.75
CA GLU A 159 5.74 31.58 -9.63
C GLU A 159 6.18 33.01 -9.97
N ASN A 160 5.29 34.00 -9.84
CA ASN A 160 5.54 35.40 -10.10
C ASN A 160 6.10 36.17 -8.87
N ASP A 161 6.18 35.54 -7.71
CA ASP A 161 6.64 36.16 -6.46
C ASP A 161 8.18 36.21 -6.39
N SER A 162 8.80 37.07 -7.21
CA SER A 162 10.27 37.22 -7.25
C SER A 162 10.87 37.87 -6.01
N ASP A 163 10.05 38.62 -5.23
CA ASP A 163 10.50 39.44 -4.09
C ASP A 163 9.95 38.91 -2.74
N SER A 164 9.58 37.64 -2.71
CA SER A 164 9.02 37.02 -1.52
C SER A 164 9.65 35.65 -1.23
N VAL A 165 9.59 35.24 0.04
CA VAL A 165 10.07 33.94 0.52
C VAL A 165 9.10 33.33 1.51
N MET A 166 9.19 32.01 1.68
CA MET A 166 8.60 31.28 2.79
C MET A 166 9.69 30.81 3.74
N LEU A 167 9.44 30.87 5.01
CA LEU A 167 10.37 30.46 6.05
C LEU A 167 9.87 29.18 6.72
N GLY A 168 10.76 28.24 6.95
CA GLY A 168 10.47 27.11 7.82
C GLY A 168 10.30 27.58 9.28
N LYS A 169 9.40 26.95 10.01
CA LYS A 169 9.02 27.33 11.37
C LYS A 169 10.21 27.43 12.32
N ILE A 170 11.13 26.44 12.28
CA ILE A 170 12.33 26.44 13.13
C ILE A 170 13.23 27.65 12.80
N PHE A 171 13.38 27.98 11.52
CA PHE A 171 14.16 29.15 11.10
C PHE A 171 13.50 30.47 11.54
N ALA A 172 12.18 30.58 11.33
CA ALA A 172 11.41 31.75 11.70
C ALA A 172 11.44 31.99 13.22
N ASP A 173 11.17 30.96 14.03
CA ASP A 173 11.16 31.05 15.49
C ASP A 173 12.55 31.40 16.05
N ARG A 174 13.62 30.84 15.49
CA ARG A 174 15.01 31.12 15.92
C ARG A 174 15.42 32.56 15.69
N ASN A 175 14.96 33.18 14.62
CA ASN A 175 15.34 34.52 14.21
C ASN A 175 14.26 35.59 14.54
N GLY A 176 13.10 35.17 15.05
CA GLY A 176 12.00 36.05 15.46
C GLY A 176 11.19 36.65 14.31
N PHE A 177 11.22 36.02 13.11
CA PHE A 177 10.48 36.52 11.96
C PHE A 177 9.00 36.09 11.98
N LYS A 178 8.16 37.00 11.46
CA LYS A 178 6.72 36.82 11.29
C LYS A 178 6.32 37.01 9.83
N VAL A 179 5.13 36.52 9.48
CA VAL A 179 4.53 36.77 8.17
C VAL A 179 4.37 38.28 7.97
N GLY A 180 4.87 38.77 6.83
CA GLY A 180 4.85 40.19 6.46
C GLY A 180 6.17 40.93 6.73
N ASP A 181 7.10 40.37 7.50
CA ASP A 181 8.41 40.97 7.76
C ASP A 181 9.29 41.00 6.50
N GLU A 182 10.27 41.87 6.48
CA GLU A 182 11.31 41.93 5.48
C GLU A 182 12.58 41.22 5.99
N ILE A 183 13.16 40.38 5.16
CA ILE A 183 14.42 39.70 5.45
C ILE A 183 15.45 40.07 4.37
N GLN A 184 16.65 40.40 4.80
CA GLN A 184 17.77 40.68 3.91
C GLN A 184 18.59 39.39 3.75
N LEU A 185 18.63 38.87 2.56
CA LEU A 185 19.39 37.68 2.24
C LEU A 185 20.56 38.04 1.31
N LYS A 186 21.70 37.41 1.56
CA LYS A 186 22.93 37.60 0.80
C LYS A 186 23.57 36.29 0.46
N SER A 187 23.95 36.16 -0.79
CA SER A 187 24.80 35.08 -1.31
C SER A 187 26.13 35.67 -1.83
N ASN A 188 26.94 34.83 -2.46
CA ASN A 188 28.15 35.28 -3.15
C ASN A 188 27.86 36.11 -4.41
N TYR A 189 26.62 36.01 -4.95
CA TYR A 189 26.26 36.62 -6.24
C TYR A 189 25.22 37.73 -6.13
N LEU A 190 24.37 37.70 -5.08
CA LEU A 190 23.25 38.62 -4.93
C LEU A 190 22.99 38.95 -3.48
N GLU A 191 22.62 40.22 -3.22
CA GLU A 191 22.07 40.66 -1.95
C GLU A 191 20.73 41.35 -2.21
N LYS A 192 19.66 40.85 -1.58
CA LYS A 192 18.30 41.33 -1.85
C LYS A 192 17.45 41.30 -0.58
N LYS A 193 16.56 42.28 -0.45
CA LYS A 193 15.52 42.29 0.57
C LYS A 193 14.29 41.60 0.01
N LEU A 194 13.75 40.65 0.77
CA LEU A 194 12.61 39.82 0.39
C LEU A 194 11.56 39.86 1.48
N LYS A 195 10.29 39.77 1.13
CA LYS A 195 9.18 39.75 2.06
C LYS A 195 8.82 38.31 2.47
N VAL A 196 8.61 38.11 3.77
CA VAL A 196 8.11 36.82 4.29
C VAL A 196 6.62 36.72 3.99
N LYS A 197 6.25 35.91 2.97
CA LYS A 197 4.85 35.71 2.57
C LYS A 197 4.16 34.61 3.37
N GLY A 198 4.91 33.60 3.82
CA GLY A 198 4.39 32.52 4.63
C GLY A 198 5.45 31.88 5.52
N ILE A 199 4.99 31.22 6.57
CA ILE A 199 5.80 30.37 7.44
C ILE A 199 5.19 28.99 7.41
N PHE A 200 5.99 27.96 7.07
CA PHE A 200 5.51 26.59 6.96
C PHE A 200 6.07 25.70 8.07
N SER A 201 5.30 24.66 8.40
CA SER A 201 5.72 23.55 9.26
C SER A 201 5.54 22.25 8.51
N SER A 202 6.65 21.58 8.23
CA SER A 202 6.71 20.31 7.53
C SER A 202 6.80 19.11 8.47
N GLY A 203 7.21 19.33 9.73
CA GLY A 203 7.54 18.30 10.70
C GLY A 203 8.88 17.60 10.44
N SER A 204 9.74 18.17 9.59
CA SER A 204 11.05 17.63 9.21
C SER A 204 12.16 18.67 9.28
N ASP A 205 13.38 18.30 8.89
CA ASP A 205 14.54 19.21 8.83
C ASP A 205 14.31 20.38 7.87
N GLU A 206 13.34 20.28 6.95
CA GLU A 206 12.97 21.35 6.02
C GLU A 206 12.47 22.62 6.76
N ASP A 207 11.97 22.47 8.00
CA ASP A 207 11.56 23.59 8.86
C ASP A 207 12.72 24.54 9.25
N ALA A 208 13.97 24.16 9.00
CA ALA A 208 15.15 24.99 9.20
C ALA A 208 15.59 25.77 7.95
N PHE A 209 14.90 25.64 6.81
CA PHE A 209 15.30 26.19 5.52
C PHE A 209 14.40 27.37 5.09
N ILE A 210 14.89 28.11 4.10
CA ILE A 210 14.17 29.19 3.42
C ILE A 210 13.73 28.64 2.05
N TYR A 211 12.47 28.88 1.68
CA TYR A 211 11.95 28.50 0.36
C TYR A 211 11.63 29.72 -0.47
N ALA A 212 12.04 29.69 -1.73
CA ALA A 212 11.82 30.74 -2.72
C ALA A 212 11.38 30.15 -4.06
N THR A 213 10.92 30.97 -4.99
CA THR A 213 10.68 30.50 -6.36
C THR A 213 11.99 30.01 -6.99
N LEU A 214 11.91 29.05 -7.90
CA LEU A 214 13.09 28.51 -8.56
C LEU A 214 13.95 29.63 -9.20
N LYS A 215 13.30 30.60 -9.86
CA LYS A 215 13.97 31.72 -10.47
C LYS A 215 14.73 32.58 -9.46
N THR A 216 14.14 32.89 -8.33
CA THR A 216 14.80 33.66 -7.25
C THR A 216 16.02 32.90 -6.71
N ALA A 217 15.92 31.58 -6.50
CA ALA A 217 17.05 30.79 -6.04
C ALA A 217 18.17 30.70 -7.10
N GLN A 218 17.83 30.63 -8.40
CA GLN A 218 18.80 30.68 -9.50
C GLN A 218 19.57 32.00 -9.52
N GLU A 219 18.90 33.14 -9.27
CA GLU A 219 19.53 34.45 -9.13
C GLU A 219 20.54 34.45 -7.98
N PHE A 220 20.16 33.93 -6.79
CA PHE A 220 21.05 33.81 -5.62
C PHE A 220 22.21 32.84 -5.83
N ALA A 221 22.00 31.79 -6.62
CA ALA A 221 23.05 30.80 -6.96
C ALA A 221 23.97 31.26 -8.08
N GLY A 222 23.62 32.33 -8.82
CA GLY A 222 24.36 32.80 -10.01
C GLY A 222 24.29 31.82 -11.18
N VAL A 223 23.21 31.06 -11.29
CA VAL A 223 22.98 30.06 -12.38
C VAL A 223 21.62 30.30 -13.03
N THR A 224 21.40 29.77 -14.22
CA THR A 224 20.13 29.90 -14.92
C THR A 224 19.76 28.58 -15.60
N GLY A 225 18.47 28.23 -15.60
CA GLY A 225 17.95 27.07 -16.33
C GLY A 225 18.45 25.71 -15.82
N VAL A 226 18.84 25.63 -14.54
CA VAL A 226 19.36 24.39 -13.95
C VAL A 226 18.78 24.14 -12.56
N VAL A 227 18.79 22.85 -12.15
CA VAL A 227 18.29 22.39 -10.86
C VAL A 227 19.18 21.30 -10.27
N ASN A 228 19.21 21.12 -8.96
CA ASN A 228 20.01 20.09 -8.30
C ASN A 228 19.33 18.72 -8.32
N LYS A 229 18.04 18.68 -8.11
CA LYS A 229 17.23 17.45 -8.06
C LYS A 229 15.80 17.72 -8.50
N VAL A 230 15.10 16.63 -8.83
CA VAL A 230 13.66 16.65 -9.05
C VAL A 230 13.04 15.59 -8.16
N GLU A 231 12.02 15.96 -7.39
CA GLU A 231 11.18 15.02 -6.68
C GLU A 231 9.95 14.70 -7.53
N VAL A 232 9.67 13.41 -7.70
CA VAL A 232 8.55 12.92 -8.51
C VAL A 232 7.67 12.04 -7.64
N SER A 233 6.37 12.29 -7.69
CA SER A 233 5.34 11.43 -7.12
C SER A 233 4.71 10.60 -8.22
N ALA A 234 4.85 9.30 -8.15
CA ALA A 234 4.32 8.37 -9.13
C ALA A 234 3.43 7.29 -8.49
N LEU A 235 2.38 6.92 -9.22
CA LEU A 235 1.55 5.78 -8.90
C LEU A 235 2.28 4.48 -9.25
N THR A 236 2.72 3.72 -8.25
CA THR A 236 3.54 2.53 -8.44
C THR A 236 2.84 1.26 -7.99
N THR A 237 3.23 0.14 -8.58
CA THR A 237 2.87 -1.21 -8.11
C THR A 237 3.93 -1.65 -7.08
N PRO A 238 3.55 -2.29 -5.97
CA PRO A 238 4.51 -2.81 -5.00
C PRO A 238 5.55 -3.73 -5.64
N ASP A 239 6.81 -3.60 -5.23
CA ASP A 239 7.92 -4.36 -5.76
C ASP A 239 7.82 -5.85 -5.42
N ASN A 240 8.02 -6.69 -6.44
CA ASN A 240 8.17 -8.13 -6.31
C ASN A 240 9.64 -8.55 -6.57
N ASP A 241 9.89 -9.87 -6.64
CA ASP A 241 11.24 -10.40 -6.90
C ASP A 241 11.81 -9.94 -8.25
N LEU A 242 10.95 -9.81 -9.26
CA LEU A 242 11.33 -9.31 -10.59
C LEU A 242 11.75 -7.83 -10.53
N ALA A 243 10.96 -7.00 -9.86
CA ALA A 243 11.27 -5.58 -9.67
C ALA A 243 12.58 -5.39 -8.88
N ARG A 244 12.80 -6.18 -7.82
CA ARG A 244 14.05 -6.18 -7.04
C ARG A 244 15.26 -6.65 -7.85
N LYS A 245 15.11 -7.66 -8.72
CA LYS A 245 16.15 -8.12 -9.64
C LYS A 245 16.51 -7.02 -10.65
N ALA A 246 15.49 -6.39 -11.24
CA ALA A 246 15.65 -5.28 -12.18
C ALA A 246 16.30 -4.05 -11.54
N ALA A 247 15.92 -3.69 -10.31
CA ALA A 247 16.50 -2.55 -9.59
C ALA A 247 18.00 -2.70 -9.34
N LYS A 248 18.50 -3.94 -9.20
CA LYS A 248 19.95 -4.22 -9.06
C LYS A 248 20.68 -4.11 -10.39
N ASN A 249 20.15 -4.71 -11.42
CA ASN A 249 20.73 -4.68 -12.78
C ASN A 249 19.66 -5.02 -13.82
N PRO A 250 19.07 -4.03 -14.51
CA PRO A 250 18.07 -4.26 -15.54
C PRO A 250 18.58 -5.14 -16.70
N LEU A 251 19.88 -5.08 -17.01
CA LEU A 251 20.49 -5.86 -18.09
C LEU A 251 20.60 -7.35 -17.76
N SER A 252 20.36 -7.76 -16.53
CA SER A 252 20.35 -9.19 -16.13
C SER A 252 19.02 -9.89 -16.41
N LEU A 253 18.01 -9.16 -16.87
CA LEU A 253 16.69 -9.70 -17.18
C LEU A 253 16.68 -10.44 -18.52
N THR A 254 15.94 -11.53 -18.61
CA THR A 254 15.60 -12.14 -19.90
C THR A 254 14.63 -11.22 -20.67
N ILE A 255 14.48 -11.41 -21.97
CA ILE A 255 13.58 -10.59 -22.81
C ILE A 255 12.15 -10.59 -22.27
N LYS A 256 11.63 -11.75 -21.83
CA LYS A 256 10.29 -11.86 -21.26
C LYS A 256 10.18 -11.14 -19.89
N GLU A 257 11.18 -11.28 -19.04
CA GLU A 257 11.23 -10.59 -17.77
C GLU A 257 11.31 -9.07 -17.96
N TRP A 258 12.11 -8.62 -18.94
CA TRP A 258 12.22 -7.22 -19.32
C TRP A 258 10.87 -6.65 -19.76
N GLU A 259 10.17 -7.33 -20.67
CA GLU A 259 8.86 -6.90 -21.17
C GLU A 259 7.84 -6.76 -20.01
N VAL A 260 7.74 -7.77 -19.14
CA VAL A 260 6.84 -7.74 -17.99
C VAL A 260 7.22 -6.60 -17.04
N TRP A 261 8.50 -6.44 -16.73
CA TRP A 261 8.97 -5.39 -15.82
C TRP A 261 8.75 -3.98 -16.40
N TYR A 262 9.12 -3.75 -17.65
CA TYR A 262 9.00 -2.44 -18.31
C TYR A 262 7.52 -2.00 -18.45
N CYS A 263 6.63 -2.95 -18.72
CA CYS A 263 5.19 -2.75 -18.85
C CYS A 263 4.42 -2.88 -17.53
N THR A 264 5.10 -2.95 -16.38
CA THR A 264 4.48 -2.88 -15.05
C THR A 264 4.94 -1.61 -14.34
N ALA A 265 4.02 -0.91 -13.69
CA ALA A 265 4.31 0.36 -13.02
C ALA A 265 5.13 0.18 -11.72
N TYR A 266 6.21 -0.59 -11.77
CA TYR A 266 7.16 -0.65 -10.66
C TYR A 266 7.93 0.66 -10.54
N VAL A 267 8.28 1.03 -9.32
CA VAL A 267 9.08 2.24 -9.08
C VAL A 267 10.40 2.20 -9.85
N SER A 268 11.04 1.03 -9.92
CA SER A 268 12.28 0.82 -10.65
C SER A 268 12.12 0.97 -12.18
N ALA A 269 10.97 0.55 -12.75
CA ALA A 269 10.68 0.70 -14.17
C ALA A 269 10.43 2.18 -14.53
N ILE A 270 9.69 2.91 -13.69
CA ILE A 270 9.47 4.35 -13.87
C ILE A 270 10.79 5.12 -13.75
N CYS A 271 11.62 4.82 -12.74
CA CYS A 271 12.95 5.42 -12.60
C CYS A 271 13.82 5.19 -13.83
N TYR A 272 13.82 3.98 -14.38
CA TYR A 272 14.58 3.66 -15.59
C TYR A 272 14.11 4.52 -16.77
N GLN A 273 12.80 4.61 -17.00
CA GLN A 273 12.22 5.40 -18.11
C GLN A 273 12.46 6.90 -17.94
N ILE A 274 12.44 7.45 -16.72
CA ILE A 274 12.81 8.85 -16.48
C ILE A 274 14.29 9.07 -16.84
N THR A 275 15.17 8.14 -16.46
CA THR A 275 16.60 8.22 -16.80
C THR A 275 16.84 8.18 -18.32
N GLU A 276 16.00 7.50 -19.11
CA GLU A 276 16.11 7.45 -20.57
C GLU A 276 15.77 8.80 -21.25
N VAL A 277 14.88 9.61 -20.66
CA VAL A 277 14.39 10.86 -21.26
C VAL A 277 15.08 12.11 -20.74
N MET A 278 15.90 12.00 -19.70
CA MET A 278 16.66 13.11 -19.11
C MET A 278 18.17 12.87 -19.23
N THR A 279 18.87 13.79 -19.88
CA THR A 279 20.32 13.70 -20.13
C THR A 279 21.10 13.80 -18.82
N ASP A 280 22.16 12.97 -18.67
CA ASP A 280 23.05 12.97 -17.51
C ASP A 280 22.35 12.87 -16.15
N SER A 281 21.17 12.26 -16.13
CA SER A 281 20.38 12.03 -14.93
C SER A 281 20.41 10.57 -14.46
N VAL A 282 20.06 10.35 -13.21
CA VAL A 282 19.71 9.05 -12.62
C VAL A 282 18.48 9.25 -11.74
N ALA A 283 17.42 8.53 -12.04
CA ALA A 283 16.26 8.47 -11.16
C ALA A 283 16.41 7.28 -10.20
N LYS A 284 16.18 7.53 -8.93
CA LYS A 284 16.25 6.53 -7.85
C LYS A 284 15.00 6.57 -6.99
N PRO A 285 14.49 5.43 -6.53
CA PRO A 285 13.43 5.42 -5.53
C PRO A 285 13.95 6.06 -4.23
N ILE A 286 13.08 6.81 -3.56
CA ILE A 286 13.38 7.32 -2.22
C ILE A 286 13.34 6.11 -1.28
N ARG A 287 14.50 5.60 -0.89
CA ARG A 287 14.70 4.34 -0.17
C ARG A 287 13.81 4.21 1.06
N GLN A 288 13.69 5.26 1.82
CA GLN A 288 12.91 5.29 3.07
C GLN A 288 11.42 5.06 2.83
N VAL A 289 10.89 5.50 1.69
CA VAL A 289 9.48 5.28 1.31
C VAL A 289 9.29 3.87 0.76
N ALA A 290 10.15 3.43 -0.15
CA ALA A 290 10.03 2.13 -0.81
C ALA A 290 10.29 0.93 0.15
N GLU A 291 11.28 1.04 1.05
CA GLU A 291 11.57 -0.01 2.04
C GLU A 291 10.46 -0.08 3.12
N SER A 292 9.98 1.08 3.58
CA SER A 292 8.88 1.14 4.56
C SER A 292 7.57 0.59 3.99
N GLU A 293 7.26 0.87 2.74
CA GLU A 293 6.08 0.37 2.04
C GLU A 293 6.10 -1.16 1.96
N GLY A 294 7.17 -1.73 1.44
CA GLY A 294 7.32 -3.18 1.30
C GLY A 294 7.27 -3.93 2.65
N ASP A 295 7.93 -3.38 3.66
CA ASP A 295 7.98 -3.96 4.99
C ASP A 295 6.65 -3.90 5.73
N ILE A 296 5.93 -2.78 5.64
CA ILE A 296 4.59 -2.61 6.24
C ILE A 296 3.61 -3.57 5.56
N LEU A 297 3.61 -3.64 4.23
CA LEU A 297 2.75 -4.54 3.47
C LEU A 297 3.02 -6.01 3.81
N ASN A 298 4.29 -6.43 3.87
CA ASN A 298 4.66 -7.81 4.20
C ASN A 298 4.26 -8.18 5.63
N LYS A 299 4.49 -7.31 6.61
CA LYS A 299 4.11 -7.52 8.02
C LYS A 299 2.59 -7.57 8.18
N THR A 300 1.87 -6.68 7.50
CA THR A 300 0.39 -6.65 7.52
C THR A 300 -0.20 -7.89 6.86
N THR A 301 0.33 -8.29 5.71
CA THR A 301 -0.06 -9.53 5.02
C THR A 301 0.18 -10.77 5.90
N LEU A 302 1.34 -10.86 6.54
CA LEU A 302 1.66 -11.95 7.46
C LEU A 302 0.67 -12.03 8.63
N LEU A 303 0.33 -10.89 9.24
CA LEU A 303 -0.66 -10.82 10.31
C LEU A 303 -2.04 -11.28 9.84
N MET A 304 -2.49 -10.84 8.66
CA MET A 304 -3.78 -11.24 8.10
C MET A 304 -3.84 -12.72 7.78
N VAL A 305 -2.76 -13.30 7.22
CA VAL A 305 -2.65 -14.75 6.98
C VAL A 305 -2.71 -15.51 8.30
N LEU A 306 -1.97 -15.09 9.33
CA LEU A 306 -1.94 -15.71 10.64
C LEU A 306 -3.33 -15.69 11.29
N ILE A 307 -4.02 -14.57 11.27
CA ILE A 307 -5.40 -14.44 11.80
C ILE A 307 -6.35 -15.34 11.02
N THR A 308 -6.22 -15.40 9.69
CA THR A 308 -7.05 -16.27 8.84
C THR A 308 -6.85 -17.74 9.20
N VAL A 309 -5.59 -18.18 9.33
CA VAL A 309 -5.27 -19.57 9.71
C VAL A 309 -5.81 -19.90 11.10
N LEU A 310 -5.60 -19.04 12.10
CA LEU A 310 -6.13 -19.23 13.45
C LEU A 310 -7.66 -19.30 13.47
N THR A 311 -8.33 -18.46 12.70
CA THR A 311 -9.78 -18.46 12.55
C THR A 311 -10.29 -19.76 11.93
N LEU A 312 -9.62 -20.25 10.88
CA LEU A 312 -9.97 -21.52 10.24
C LEU A 312 -9.77 -22.71 11.18
N ILE A 313 -8.70 -22.73 11.97
CA ILE A 313 -8.45 -23.75 12.99
C ILE A 313 -9.56 -23.70 14.08
N GLY A 314 -9.86 -22.51 14.61
CA GLY A 314 -10.92 -22.33 15.59
C GLY A 314 -12.30 -22.77 15.08
N SER A 315 -12.64 -22.40 13.83
CA SER A 315 -13.85 -22.86 13.16
C SER A 315 -13.86 -24.37 12.99
N GLY A 316 -12.73 -24.97 12.62
CA GLY A 316 -12.58 -26.43 12.49
C GLY A 316 -12.88 -27.18 13.79
N PHE A 317 -12.36 -26.68 14.91
CA PHE A 317 -12.67 -27.22 16.24
C PHE A 317 -14.16 -27.07 16.62
N GLY A 318 -14.73 -25.89 16.34
CA GLY A 318 -16.17 -25.63 16.56
C GLY A 318 -17.05 -26.60 15.75
N ILE A 319 -16.76 -26.72 14.47
CA ILE A 319 -17.45 -27.63 13.55
C ILE A 319 -17.29 -29.09 14.04
N SER A 320 -16.07 -29.50 14.40
CA SER A 320 -15.78 -30.86 14.89
C SER A 320 -16.61 -31.23 16.12
N ASN A 321 -16.68 -30.31 17.10
CA ASN A 321 -17.46 -30.54 18.32
C ASN A 321 -18.97 -30.67 18.02
N LEU A 322 -19.50 -29.75 17.20
CA LEU A 322 -20.93 -29.76 16.85
C LEU A 322 -21.33 -30.99 16.03
N ILE A 323 -20.50 -31.41 15.07
CA ILE A 323 -20.77 -32.61 14.26
C ILE A 323 -20.69 -33.85 15.14
N THR A 324 -19.67 -33.97 16.00
CA THR A 324 -19.53 -35.12 16.91
C THR A 324 -20.71 -35.23 17.84
N ALA A 325 -21.15 -34.14 18.46
CA ALA A 325 -22.35 -34.11 19.30
C ALA A 325 -23.61 -34.52 18.52
N SER A 326 -23.79 -34.04 17.29
CA SER A 326 -24.91 -34.41 16.43
C SER A 326 -24.92 -35.90 16.08
N VAL A 327 -23.76 -36.50 15.81
CA VAL A 327 -23.60 -37.92 15.49
C VAL A 327 -23.86 -38.78 16.75
N MET A 328 -23.35 -38.36 17.92
CA MET A 328 -23.57 -39.07 19.17
C MET A 328 -25.04 -39.15 19.54
N GLU A 329 -25.81 -38.08 19.42
CA GLU A 329 -27.25 -38.09 19.69
C GLU A 329 -28.06 -38.97 18.74
N ARG A 330 -27.55 -39.19 17.52
CA ARG A 330 -28.17 -40.06 16.51
C ARG A 330 -27.60 -41.48 16.54
N SER A 331 -26.77 -41.83 17.54
CA SER A 331 -26.12 -43.14 17.64
C SER A 331 -27.10 -44.31 17.58
N ASN A 332 -28.26 -44.20 18.24
CA ASN A 332 -29.29 -45.24 18.22
C ASN A 332 -29.87 -45.46 16.80
N GLU A 333 -30.12 -44.39 16.05
CA GLU A 333 -30.62 -44.47 14.68
C GLU A 333 -29.58 -45.08 13.73
N ILE A 334 -28.32 -44.63 13.93
CA ILE A 334 -27.17 -45.13 13.15
C ILE A 334 -26.90 -46.61 13.49
N GLY A 335 -26.98 -46.98 14.75
CA GLY A 335 -26.87 -48.37 15.21
C GLY A 335 -27.94 -49.29 14.59
N LEU A 336 -29.21 -48.80 14.56
CA LEU A 336 -30.29 -49.51 13.90
C LEU A 336 -30.04 -49.67 12.38
N GLN A 337 -29.56 -48.61 11.70
CA GLN A 337 -29.20 -48.70 10.25
C GLN A 337 -28.10 -49.73 9.99
N LYS A 338 -27.07 -49.81 10.86
CA LYS A 338 -26.01 -50.80 10.79
C LYS A 338 -26.58 -52.22 11.04
N ALA A 339 -27.49 -52.40 12.00
CA ALA A 339 -28.11 -53.67 12.30
C ALA A 339 -28.97 -54.24 11.16
N ILE A 340 -29.60 -53.33 10.37
CA ILE A 340 -30.37 -53.70 9.15
C ILE A 340 -29.46 -53.91 7.94
N GLY A 341 -28.13 -53.79 8.09
CA GLY A 341 -27.17 -54.09 7.03
C GLY A 341 -26.69 -52.90 6.18
N ALA A 342 -26.85 -51.67 6.68
CA ALA A 342 -26.27 -50.53 6.02
C ALA A 342 -24.73 -50.55 6.14
N SER A 343 -24.02 -50.41 5.04
CA SER A 343 -22.56 -50.36 5.03
C SER A 343 -22.07 -49.04 5.64
N ASN A 344 -20.93 -49.07 6.35
CA ASN A 344 -20.30 -47.88 6.96
C ASN A 344 -20.11 -46.75 5.92
N GLY A 345 -19.74 -47.10 4.70
CA GLY A 345 -19.54 -46.10 3.62
C GLY A 345 -20.82 -45.34 3.24
N ARG A 346 -21.99 -46.00 3.26
CA ARG A 346 -23.29 -45.35 3.01
C ARG A 346 -23.66 -44.40 4.10
N ILE A 347 -23.45 -44.77 5.34
CA ILE A 347 -23.77 -43.94 6.53
C ILE A 347 -22.86 -42.71 6.53
N ILE A 348 -21.54 -42.91 6.35
CA ILE A 348 -20.56 -41.80 6.26
C ILE A 348 -20.91 -40.89 5.08
N GLY A 349 -21.26 -41.42 3.93
CA GLY A 349 -21.64 -40.65 2.75
C GLY A 349 -22.87 -39.75 3.00
N VAL A 350 -23.90 -40.24 3.70
CA VAL A 350 -25.09 -39.44 4.06
C VAL A 350 -24.69 -38.28 4.96
N ILE A 351 -23.90 -38.56 6.01
CA ILE A 351 -23.46 -37.56 6.97
C ILE A 351 -22.56 -36.51 6.31
N LEU A 352 -21.60 -36.93 5.46
CA LEU A 352 -20.73 -35.99 4.74
C LEU A 352 -21.53 -35.08 3.81
N VAL A 353 -22.49 -35.61 3.07
CA VAL A 353 -23.34 -34.78 2.19
C VAL A 353 -24.18 -33.78 3.00
N GLU A 354 -24.74 -34.21 4.14
CA GLU A 354 -25.47 -33.34 5.05
C GLU A 354 -24.61 -32.19 5.56
N ILE A 355 -23.38 -32.48 5.98
CA ILE A 355 -22.41 -31.49 6.48
C ILE A 355 -21.97 -30.53 5.37
N ILE A 356 -21.63 -31.06 4.17
CA ILE A 356 -21.19 -30.26 3.05
C ILE A 356 -22.29 -29.32 2.58
N LEU A 357 -23.53 -29.76 2.49
CA LEU A 357 -24.67 -28.88 2.15
C LEU A 357 -24.86 -27.76 3.18
N THR A 358 -24.73 -28.08 4.46
CA THR A 358 -24.81 -27.11 5.54
C THR A 358 -23.62 -26.12 5.46
N ALA A 359 -22.41 -26.60 5.14
CA ALA A 359 -21.23 -25.78 4.97
C ALA A 359 -21.34 -24.86 3.77
N ILE A 360 -21.86 -25.30 2.64
CA ILE A 360 -22.10 -24.45 1.46
C ILE A 360 -23.07 -23.32 1.82
N PHE A 361 -24.18 -23.65 2.49
CA PHE A 361 -25.14 -22.65 2.93
C PHE A 361 -24.51 -21.64 3.91
N GLY A 362 -23.75 -22.11 4.91
CA GLY A 362 -23.00 -21.27 5.83
C GLY A 362 -21.96 -20.40 5.12
N THR A 363 -21.27 -20.94 4.10
CA THR A 363 -20.27 -20.19 3.32
C THR A 363 -20.91 -19.06 2.52
N VAL A 364 -22.07 -19.27 1.90
CA VAL A 364 -22.78 -18.23 1.13
C VAL A 364 -23.16 -17.06 2.06
N ILE A 365 -23.73 -17.36 3.22
CA ILE A 365 -24.07 -16.33 4.22
C ILE A 365 -22.79 -15.65 4.74
N GLY A 366 -21.78 -16.45 5.11
CA GLY A 366 -20.51 -15.97 5.63
C GLY A 366 -19.77 -15.08 4.62
N TYR A 367 -19.80 -15.42 3.34
CA TYR A 367 -19.23 -14.57 2.29
C TYR A 367 -19.92 -13.20 2.24
N GLY A 368 -21.26 -13.15 2.27
CA GLY A 368 -22.01 -11.90 2.28
C GLY A 368 -21.66 -11.04 3.51
N VAL A 369 -21.63 -11.64 4.69
CA VAL A 369 -21.24 -10.96 5.95
C VAL A 369 -19.76 -10.53 5.88
N GLY A 370 -18.89 -11.35 5.31
CA GLY A 370 -17.48 -11.05 5.11
C GLY A 370 -17.24 -9.85 4.22
N LEU A 371 -18.01 -9.70 3.15
CA LEU A 371 -17.96 -8.50 2.31
C LEU A 371 -18.39 -7.24 3.08
N LEU A 372 -19.41 -7.31 3.91
CA LEU A 372 -19.81 -6.19 4.77
C LEU A 372 -18.69 -5.83 5.76
N LEU A 373 -18.06 -6.81 6.39
CA LEU A 373 -16.91 -6.58 7.28
C LEU A 373 -15.72 -5.96 6.52
N THR A 374 -15.44 -6.41 5.31
CA THR A 374 -14.42 -5.80 4.44
C THR A 374 -14.69 -4.32 4.21
N GLN A 375 -15.94 -3.94 3.92
CA GLN A 375 -16.31 -2.54 3.73
C GLN A 375 -16.19 -1.72 5.01
N ILE A 376 -16.60 -2.28 6.15
CA ILE A 376 -16.44 -1.62 7.46
C ILE A 376 -14.96 -1.37 7.74
N ILE A 377 -14.09 -2.38 7.57
CA ILE A 377 -12.64 -2.22 7.76
C ILE A 377 -12.09 -1.19 6.76
N GLY A 378 -12.48 -1.26 5.50
CA GLY A 378 -12.05 -0.31 4.48
C GLY A 378 -12.37 1.14 4.86
N LEU A 379 -13.60 1.40 5.26
CA LEU A 379 -14.05 2.75 5.62
C LEU A 379 -13.49 3.25 6.96
N THR A 380 -13.35 2.37 7.96
CA THR A 380 -12.90 2.79 9.31
C THR A 380 -11.40 2.86 9.44
N VAL A 381 -10.66 1.98 8.78
CA VAL A 381 -9.18 1.91 8.89
C VAL A 381 -8.50 2.65 7.75
N PHE A 382 -9.02 2.52 6.52
CA PHE A 382 -8.39 3.08 5.31
C PHE A 382 -9.17 4.27 4.70
N GLY A 383 -10.22 4.75 5.36
CA GLY A 383 -11.01 5.90 4.90
C GLY A 383 -11.72 5.71 3.55
N SER A 384 -11.68 4.51 2.96
CA SER A 384 -12.21 4.25 1.63
C SER A 384 -12.66 2.80 1.45
N ALA A 385 -13.64 2.58 0.55
CA ALA A 385 -14.17 1.27 0.25
C ALA A 385 -13.11 0.36 -0.42
N ILE A 386 -13.05 -0.91 -0.01
CA ILE A 386 -12.21 -1.94 -0.63
C ILE A 386 -13.03 -2.69 -1.69
N ALA A 387 -12.55 -2.70 -2.93
CA ALA A 387 -13.23 -3.43 -4.01
C ALA A 387 -13.16 -4.94 -3.77
N PRO A 388 -14.30 -5.67 -3.80
CA PRO A 388 -14.31 -7.11 -3.61
C PRO A 388 -13.63 -7.80 -4.80
N THR A 389 -12.71 -8.73 -4.50
CA THR A 389 -11.97 -9.49 -5.50
C THR A 389 -12.67 -10.82 -5.79
N ALA A 390 -13.05 -11.06 -7.04
CA ALA A 390 -13.75 -12.30 -7.45
C ALA A 390 -12.96 -13.58 -7.14
N MET A 391 -11.63 -13.50 -7.12
CA MET A 391 -10.73 -14.62 -6.82
C MET A 391 -10.89 -15.13 -5.36
N VAL A 392 -11.39 -14.32 -4.44
CA VAL A 392 -11.61 -14.71 -3.04
C VAL A 392 -12.72 -15.75 -2.90
N VAL A 393 -13.74 -15.71 -3.77
CA VAL A 393 -14.89 -16.64 -3.72
C VAL A 393 -14.45 -18.12 -3.77
N PRO A 394 -13.74 -18.59 -4.82
CA PRO A 394 -13.32 -19.98 -4.90
C PRO A 394 -12.32 -20.36 -3.80
N ILE A 395 -11.43 -19.46 -3.40
CA ILE A 395 -10.44 -19.71 -2.36
C ILE A 395 -11.14 -19.99 -1.02
N VAL A 396 -12.06 -19.12 -0.60
CA VAL A 396 -12.82 -19.30 0.64
C VAL A 396 -13.67 -20.56 0.60
N ALA A 397 -14.33 -20.83 -0.53
CA ALA A 397 -15.15 -22.04 -0.66
C ALA A 397 -14.30 -23.32 -0.48
N ILE A 398 -13.14 -23.40 -1.11
CA ILE A 398 -12.22 -24.54 -0.99
C ILE A 398 -11.71 -24.68 0.45
N LEU A 399 -11.26 -23.56 1.07
CA LEU A 399 -10.75 -23.58 2.44
C LEU A 399 -11.80 -24.04 3.43
N ILE A 400 -13.01 -23.54 3.35
CA ILE A 400 -14.11 -23.93 4.26
C ILE A 400 -14.52 -25.39 4.06
N ILE A 401 -14.61 -25.87 2.82
CA ILE A 401 -14.90 -27.29 2.56
C ILE A 401 -13.80 -28.17 3.15
N LEU A 402 -12.53 -27.81 2.96
CA LEU A 402 -11.39 -28.53 3.51
C LEU A 402 -11.44 -28.58 5.04
N VAL A 403 -11.65 -27.43 5.70
CA VAL A 403 -11.78 -27.33 7.17
C VAL A 403 -12.96 -28.15 7.67
N THR A 404 -14.09 -28.14 6.96
CA THR A 404 -15.29 -28.90 7.30
C THR A 404 -15.06 -30.40 7.21
N ILE A 405 -14.38 -30.86 6.17
CA ILE A 405 -14.01 -32.28 6.00
C ILE A 405 -13.04 -32.71 7.10
N LEU A 406 -11.99 -31.93 7.36
CA LEU A 406 -11.03 -32.22 8.43
C LEU A 406 -11.70 -32.21 9.80
N GLY A 407 -12.57 -31.24 10.08
CA GLY A 407 -13.36 -31.15 11.31
C GLY A 407 -14.33 -32.32 11.51
N SER A 408 -14.77 -32.97 10.43
CA SER A 408 -15.67 -34.14 10.53
C SER A 408 -14.95 -35.46 10.89
N ILE A 409 -13.62 -35.51 10.83
CA ILE A 409 -12.84 -36.74 11.07
C ILE A 409 -13.12 -37.39 12.44
N PRO A 410 -13.17 -36.66 13.58
CA PRO A 410 -13.45 -37.27 14.87
C PRO A 410 -14.83 -37.89 14.91
N ALA A 411 -15.85 -37.25 14.34
CA ALA A 411 -17.20 -37.79 14.24
C ALA A 411 -17.26 -39.08 13.39
N ILE A 412 -16.54 -39.09 12.26
CA ILE A 412 -16.44 -40.28 11.40
C ILE A 412 -15.75 -41.43 12.15
N ARG A 413 -14.67 -41.17 12.90
CA ARG A 413 -13.97 -42.18 13.69
C ARG A 413 -14.88 -42.75 14.76
N TYR A 414 -15.63 -41.91 15.47
CA TYR A 414 -16.62 -42.36 16.45
C TYR A 414 -17.66 -43.28 15.82
N LEU A 415 -18.19 -42.90 14.65
CA LEU A 415 -19.19 -43.66 13.92
C LEU A 415 -18.66 -45.03 13.45
N LEU A 416 -17.39 -45.12 13.01
CA LEU A 416 -16.78 -46.38 12.64
C LEU A 416 -16.68 -47.38 13.81
N ASN A 417 -16.37 -46.87 15.00
CA ASN A 417 -16.20 -47.69 16.21
C ASN A 417 -17.53 -48.04 16.92
N LEU A 418 -18.66 -47.54 16.42
CA LEU A 418 -19.97 -47.78 17.00
C LEU A 418 -20.44 -49.22 16.74
N ASN A 419 -20.53 -49.98 17.83
CA ASN A 419 -21.05 -51.37 17.81
C ASN A 419 -22.59 -51.38 17.93
N PRO A 420 -23.32 -51.96 16.93
CA PRO A 420 -24.78 -51.99 16.95
C PRO A 420 -25.39 -52.66 18.19
N THR A 421 -24.71 -53.68 18.73
CA THR A 421 -25.16 -54.43 19.90
C THR A 421 -25.10 -53.60 21.17
N GLU A 422 -24.08 -52.78 21.39
CA GLU A 422 -23.93 -51.94 22.58
C GLU A 422 -24.95 -50.81 22.58
N VAL A 423 -25.17 -50.20 21.43
CA VAL A 423 -26.08 -49.06 21.25
C VAL A 423 -27.55 -49.45 21.43
N LEU A 424 -27.93 -50.65 20.99
CA LEU A 424 -29.31 -51.13 21.11
C LEU A 424 -29.63 -51.65 22.50
N HIS A 425 -28.64 -52.02 23.32
CA HIS A 425 -28.82 -52.48 24.70
C HIS A 425 -28.67 -51.36 25.76
N GLY A 426 -28.47 -50.13 25.32
CA GLY A 426 -28.43 -48.96 26.22
C GLY A 426 -27.20 -48.87 27.12
N ARG A 427 -26.08 -49.47 26.71
CA ARG A 427 -24.77 -49.38 27.38
C ARG A 427 -23.80 -48.49 26.62
#